data_2129691b0c130dea0529e44fa30d7a62
#
_entry.id   2129691b0c130dea0529e44fa30d7a62
#
_cell.length_a   1.000
_cell.length_b   1.000
_cell.length_c   1.000
_cell.angle_alpha   90.00
_cell.angle_beta   90.00
_cell.angle_gamma   90.00
#
_symmetry.space_group_name_H-M   'P 1'
#
loop_
_entity.id
_entity.type
_entity.pdbx_description
1 polymer ?
#
loop_
_entity_poly.entity_id
_entity_poly.type
_entity_poly.pdbx_seq_one_letter_code
_entity_poly.pdbx_strand_id
1 'polypeptide(L)'
;MRQKTLRNCTAFLFMAAVLTGCASGSTQTPDDYATNEGYISTEDSVQATDSGQTGISKDDMKVGVLYISDPSEGSGYSYTHDLGIQGMQENLGLNSDQIERKIVDDSDTAATEKAIKECIDDGCKMIFTTSWGYMETTAEMAEQYPDVT
;
A
#
# COMPACT_ATOMS: atom_id res chain seq x y z
N MET A 1 -31.74 53.47 -53.93
CA MET A 1 -32.94 53.25 -53.15
C MET A 1 -32.58 52.39 -51.99
N ARG A 2 -32.30 52.93 -50.85
CA ARG A 2 -33.16 53.25 -49.67
C ARG A 2 -34.08 52.08 -49.33
N GLN A 3 -33.78 51.39 -48.21
CA GLN A 3 -34.55 51.30 -46.96
C GLN A 3 -33.81 50.30 -46.05
N LYS A 4 -33.32 50.66 -44.93
CA LYS A 4 -33.85 51.06 -43.59
C LYS A 4 -34.66 49.95 -42.89
N THR A 5 -34.03 49.58 -41.77
CA THR A 5 -34.60 49.32 -40.40
C THR A 5 -35.35 48.02 -40.20
N LEU A 6 -35.05 47.27 -39.16
CA LEU A 6 -35.49 47.55 -37.77
C LEU A 6 -34.82 46.60 -36.78
N ARG A 7 -34.40 47.21 -35.74
CA ARG A 7 -34.02 46.66 -34.43
C ARG A 7 -35.17 45.88 -33.83
N ASN A 8 -34.94 44.68 -33.35
CA ASN A 8 -35.71 44.16 -32.22
C ASN A 8 -34.80 43.51 -31.23
N CYS A 9 -34.59 44.22 -30.11
CA CYS A 9 -34.08 43.69 -28.86
C CYS A 9 -35.15 42.77 -28.28
N THR A 10 -34.81 41.51 -28.15
CA THR A 10 -35.59 40.67 -27.24
C THR A 10 -34.59 40.16 -26.21
N ALA A 11 -34.66 40.77 -25.04
CA ALA A 11 -33.94 40.31 -23.86
C ALA A 11 -34.56 38.97 -23.41
N PHE A 12 -33.85 37.90 -23.56
CA PHE A 12 -34.17 36.64 -22.90
C PHE A 12 -33.43 36.61 -21.57
N LEU A 13 -34.21 36.78 -20.53
CA LEU A 13 -33.79 36.58 -19.15
C LEU A 13 -33.66 35.08 -18.91
N PHE A 14 -32.43 34.56 -18.98
CA PHE A 14 -32.16 33.17 -18.55
C PHE A 14 -31.97 33.16 -17.03
N MET A 15 -33.02 32.65 -16.38
CA MET A 15 -33.03 32.31 -14.96
C MET A 15 -32.13 31.10 -14.78
N ALA A 16 -30.92 31.30 -14.29
CA ALA A 16 -30.00 30.22 -13.93
C ALA A 16 -30.51 29.55 -12.64
N ALA A 17 -31.13 28.40 -12.80
CA ALA A 17 -31.43 27.51 -11.71
C ALA A 17 -30.08 26.85 -11.29
N VAL A 18 -29.54 27.28 -10.15
CA VAL A 18 -28.39 26.62 -9.51
C VAL A 18 -28.91 25.35 -8.87
N LEU A 19 -28.75 24.24 -9.57
CA LEU A 19 -28.85 22.91 -8.98
C LEU A 19 -27.52 22.60 -8.29
N THR A 20 -27.45 22.85 -6.99
CA THR A 20 -26.41 22.33 -6.11
C THR A 20 -26.64 20.83 -5.96
N GLY A 21 -26.13 20.04 -6.89
CA GLY A 21 -26.01 18.60 -6.75
C GLY A 21 -24.69 18.29 -6.07
N CYS A 22 -24.74 17.92 -4.80
CA CYS A 22 -23.62 17.24 -4.13
C CYS A 22 -23.44 15.87 -4.78
N ALA A 23 -22.57 15.79 -5.79
CA ALA A 23 -22.05 14.54 -6.28
C ALA A 23 -20.55 14.50 -5.88
N SER A 24 -20.30 14.16 -4.61
CA SER A 24 -18.98 13.70 -4.20
C SER A 24 -18.81 12.26 -4.65
N GLY A 25 -18.58 12.07 -5.93
CA GLY A 25 -18.07 10.85 -6.50
C GLY A 25 -16.65 11.14 -6.97
N SER A 26 -15.68 11.03 -6.07
CA SER A 26 -14.28 10.99 -6.48
C SER A 26 -14.05 9.67 -7.22
N THR A 27 -13.97 9.73 -8.54
CA THR A 27 -13.39 8.64 -9.33
C THR A 27 -11.89 8.71 -9.07
N GLN A 28 -11.42 7.93 -8.08
CA GLN A 28 -9.99 7.76 -7.86
C GLN A 28 -9.41 7.03 -9.08
N THR A 29 -8.50 7.68 -9.76
CA THR A 29 -7.68 7.04 -10.79
C THR A 29 -6.52 6.29 -10.10
N PRO A 30 -5.89 5.28 -10.76
CA PRO A 30 -4.73 4.60 -10.18
C PRO A 30 -3.60 5.54 -9.75
N ASP A 31 -3.47 6.70 -10.38
CA ASP A 31 -2.47 7.70 -10.04
C ASP A 31 -2.80 8.47 -8.73
N ASP A 32 -4.06 8.45 -8.27
CA ASP A 32 -4.45 9.11 -7.02
C ASP A 32 -3.95 8.35 -5.78
N TYR A 33 -3.57 7.08 -5.90
CA TYR A 33 -2.96 6.33 -4.82
C TYR A 33 -1.52 6.78 -4.53
N ALA A 34 -0.84 7.30 -5.53
CA ALA A 34 0.54 7.78 -5.40
C ALA A 34 0.62 9.20 -4.78
N THR A 35 -0.52 9.92 -4.75
CA THR A 35 -0.60 11.30 -4.26
C THR A 35 -1.53 11.44 -3.06
N ASN A 36 -1.78 10.34 -2.32
CA ASN A 36 -2.60 10.39 -1.13
C ASN A 36 -1.92 11.28 -0.08
N GLU A 37 -2.39 12.53 0.07
CA GLU A 37 -1.91 13.50 1.06
C GLU A 37 -2.08 13.05 2.52
N GLY A 38 -2.65 11.86 2.73
CA GLY A 38 -2.70 11.18 4.02
C GLY A 38 -1.50 10.24 4.26
N TYR A 39 -0.62 10.06 3.29
CA TYR A 39 0.65 9.39 3.54
C TYR A 39 1.52 10.33 4.37
N ILE A 40 1.94 9.89 5.55
CA ILE A 40 2.86 10.63 6.40
C ILE A 40 4.08 10.94 5.53
N SER A 41 4.27 12.21 5.17
CA SER A 41 5.48 12.61 4.46
C SER A 41 6.67 12.26 5.35
N THR A 42 7.79 11.93 4.75
CA THR A 42 9.04 11.67 5.51
C THR A 42 9.47 12.84 6.39
N GLU A 43 8.85 14.03 6.20
CA GLU A 43 9.06 15.22 7.01
C GLU A 43 8.18 15.22 8.28
N ASP A 44 7.03 14.52 8.24
CA ASP A 44 6.18 14.21 9.40
C ASP A 44 6.51 12.85 10.02
N SER A 45 7.64 12.25 9.62
CA SER A 45 8.12 11.05 10.30
C SER A 45 8.15 11.36 11.78
N VAL A 46 7.24 10.69 12.51
CA VAL A 46 7.16 10.72 13.96
C VAL A 46 8.60 10.71 14.44
N GLN A 47 9.04 11.76 15.09
CA GLN A 47 10.31 11.73 15.81
C GLN A 47 10.22 10.48 16.66
N ALA A 48 11.02 9.47 16.30
CA ALA A 48 11.11 8.29 17.10
C ALA A 48 11.43 8.80 18.50
N THR A 49 10.43 8.73 19.39
CA THR A 49 10.67 9.00 20.79
C THR A 49 11.77 8.03 21.13
N ASP A 50 12.94 8.55 21.46
CA ASP A 50 14.07 7.75 21.86
C ASP A 50 13.62 6.79 22.97
N SER A 51 13.18 5.61 22.56
CA SER A 51 12.75 4.53 23.47
C SER A 51 13.96 3.82 24.05
N GLY A 52 15.18 4.26 23.71
CA GLY A 52 16.42 3.57 24.03
C GLY A 52 16.59 2.27 23.23
N GLN A 53 15.67 1.98 22.31
CA GLN A 53 15.77 0.84 21.42
C GLN A 53 16.64 1.22 20.22
N THR A 54 17.74 0.52 20.05
CA THR A 54 18.61 0.67 18.88
C THR A 54 17.83 0.12 17.67
N GLY A 55 17.49 0.96 16.71
CA GLY A 55 16.86 0.52 15.48
C GLY A 55 17.76 -0.44 14.70
N ILE A 56 17.16 -1.22 13.81
CA ILE A 56 17.90 -2.12 12.89
C ILE A 56 18.55 -1.24 11.81
N SER A 57 19.83 -1.44 11.57
CA SER A 57 20.51 -0.73 10.49
C SER A 57 19.97 -1.16 9.13
N LYS A 58 20.05 -0.29 8.13
CA LYS A 58 19.63 -0.63 6.77
C LYS A 58 20.36 -1.88 6.24
N ASP A 59 21.64 -2.01 6.52
CA ASP A 59 22.45 -3.12 6.00
C ASP A 59 22.10 -4.45 6.66
N ASP A 60 21.56 -4.41 7.89
CA ASP A 60 21.13 -5.60 8.64
C ASP A 60 19.63 -5.92 8.44
N MET A 61 18.89 -5.03 7.75
CA MET A 61 17.46 -5.19 7.51
C MET A 61 17.22 -6.24 6.43
N LYS A 62 16.50 -7.30 6.78
CA LYS A 62 15.98 -8.28 5.84
C LYS A 62 14.50 -8.51 6.13
N VAL A 63 13.70 -8.60 5.08
CA VAL A 63 12.24 -8.68 5.16
C VAL A 63 11.76 -9.94 4.46
N GLY A 64 10.98 -10.75 5.15
CA GLY A 64 10.25 -11.88 4.59
C GLY A 64 8.82 -11.47 4.19
N VAL A 65 8.31 -12.03 3.11
CA VAL A 65 6.92 -11.81 2.70
C VAL A 65 6.30 -13.12 2.23
N LEU A 66 5.16 -13.48 2.80
CA LEU A 66 4.38 -14.65 2.40
C LEU A 66 3.17 -14.22 1.56
N TYR A 67 3.01 -14.82 0.38
CA TYR A 67 1.92 -14.58 -0.57
C TYR A 67 1.13 -15.87 -0.82
N ILE A 68 -0.17 -15.73 -1.11
CA ILE A 68 -1.06 -16.85 -1.47
C ILE A 68 -0.94 -17.27 -2.95
N SER A 69 -0.37 -16.41 -3.79
CA SER A 69 -0.13 -16.64 -5.22
C SER A 69 1.10 -15.89 -5.69
N ASP A 70 1.55 -16.19 -6.91
CA ASP A 70 2.71 -15.53 -7.49
C ASP A 70 2.42 -14.03 -7.75
N PRO A 71 3.12 -13.12 -7.08
CA PRO A 71 2.92 -11.68 -7.29
C PRO A 71 3.38 -11.21 -8.68
N SER A 72 4.18 -12.00 -9.41
CA SER A 72 4.66 -11.66 -10.75
C SER A 72 3.59 -11.77 -11.84
N GLU A 73 2.41 -12.30 -11.53
CA GLU A 73 1.27 -12.39 -12.47
C GLU A 73 0.75 -11.01 -12.94
N GLY A 74 1.19 -9.92 -12.32
CA GLY A 74 0.91 -8.54 -12.76
C GLY A 74 -0.51 -8.06 -12.42
N SER A 75 -1.27 -8.83 -11.65
CA SER A 75 -2.61 -8.46 -11.19
C SER A 75 -3.02 -9.29 -9.96
N GLY A 76 -4.08 -8.86 -9.28
CA GLY A 76 -4.68 -9.60 -8.18
C GLY A 76 -4.11 -9.26 -6.81
N TYR A 77 -4.49 -10.07 -5.82
CA TYR A 77 -4.26 -9.80 -4.41
C TYR A 77 -2.77 -9.74 -4.04
N SER A 78 -2.03 -10.82 -4.35
CA SER A 78 -0.59 -10.88 -4.04
C SER A 78 0.22 -9.83 -4.79
N TYR A 79 -0.12 -9.55 -6.06
CA TYR A 79 0.49 -8.47 -6.82
C TYR A 79 0.30 -7.10 -6.16
N THR A 80 -0.91 -6.79 -5.69
CA THR A 80 -1.19 -5.51 -5.03
C THR A 80 -0.38 -5.35 -3.74
N HIS A 81 -0.24 -6.43 -2.95
CA HIS A 81 0.62 -6.42 -1.77
C HIS A 81 2.09 -6.24 -2.15
N ASP A 82 2.55 -6.90 -3.22
CA ASP A 82 3.95 -6.79 -3.65
C ASP A 82 4.30 -5.38 -4.15
N LEU A 83 3.36 -4.65 -4.76
CA LEU A 83 3.57 -3.24 -5.08
C LEU A 83 3.88 -2.40 -3.82
N GLY A 84 3.21 -2.68 -2.70
CA GLY A 84 3.52 -2.06 -1.42
C GLY A 84 4.91 -2.42 -0.90
N ILE A 85 5.31 -3.68 -1.05
CA ILE A 85 6.66 -4.15 -0.68
C ILE A 85 7.74 -3.50 -1.55
N GLN A 86 7.50 -3.37 -2.86
CA GLN A 86 8.40 -2.66 -3.78
C GLN A 86 8.55 -1.19 -3.38
N GLY A 87 7.43 -0.51 -3.09
CA GLY A 87 7.46 0.87 -2.60
C GLY A 87 8.22 1.03 -1.27
N MET A 88 8.03 0.11 -0.33
CA MET A 88 8.81 0.07 0.91
C MET A 88 10.30 -0.14 0.61
N GLN A 89 10.64 -1.09 -0.26
CA GLN A 89 12.01 -1.39 -0.66
C GLN A 89 12.70 -0.15 -1.25
N GLU A 90 12.04 0.56 -2.15
CA GLU A 90 12.54 1.79 -2.77
C GLU A 90 12.73 2.90 -1.74
N ASN A 91 11.73 3.15 -0.91
CA ASN A 91 11.76 4.21 0.09
C ASN A 91 12.86 4.02 1.15
N LEU A 92 13.09 2.78 1.57
CA LEU A 92 14.14 2.42 2.51
C LEU A 92 15.49 2.21 1.84
N GLY A 93 15.52 2.16 0.50
CA GLY A 93 16.72 1.89 -0.29
C GLY A 93 17.32 0.50 -0.04
N LEU A 94 16.45 -0.51 0.20
CA LEU A 94 16.87 -1.89 0.39
C LEU A 94 17.22 -2.53 -0.95
N ASN A 95 18.19 -3.43 -0.93
CA ASN A 95 18.54 -4.23 -2.09
C ASN A 95 17.53 -5.38 -2.29
N SER A 96 17.49 -5.97 -3.48
CA SER A 96 16.56 -7.05 -3.79
C SER A 96 16.80 -8.33 -2.99
N ASP A 97 18.03 -8.58 -2.57
CA ASP A 97 18.45 -9.72 -1.73
C ASP A 97 18.04 -9.55 -0.25
N GLN A 98 17.62 -8.35 0.14
CA GLN A 98 17.06 -8.08 1.46
C GLN A 98 15.54 -8.35 1.54
N ILE A 99 14.89 -8.69 0.43
CA ILE A 99 13.45 -9.00 0.37
C ILE A 99 13.27 -10.45 -0.05
N GLU A 100 12.86 -11.28 0.90
CA GLU A 100 12.60 -12.70 0.68
C GLU A 100 11.10 -12.94 0.45
N ARG A 101 10.75 -13.45 -0.73
CA ARG A 101 9.36 -13.72 -1.14
C ARG A 101 9.07 -15.20 -1.14
N LYS A 102 8.01 -15.61 -0.47
CA LYS A 102 7.55 -17.01 -0.42
C LYS A 102 6.09 -17.11 -0.86
N ILE A 103 5.77 -18.14 -1.63
CA ILE A 103 4.39 -18.46 -2.02
C ILE A 103 3.96 -19.66 -1.19
N VAL A 104 2.89 -19.50 -0.42
CA VAL A 104 2.40 -20.52 0.52
C VAL A 104 0.87 -20.59 0.43
N ASP A 105 0.32 -21.80 0.43
CA ASP A 105 -1.12 -21.98 0.57
C ASP A 105 -1.52 -21.60 2.01
N ASP A 106 -2.38 -20.60 2.14
CA ASP A 106 -2.80 -20.06 3.44
C ASP A 106 -3.76 -21.00 4.21
N SER A 107 -4.20 -22.07 3.60
CA SER A 107 -4.91 -23.18 4.27
C SER A 107 -3.98 -24.24 4.85
N ASP A 108 -2.69 -24.22 4.51
CA ASP A 108 -1.67 -25.14 5.00
C ASP A 108 -0.86 -24.50 6.15
N THR A 109 -1.33 -24.73 7.37
CA THR A 109 -0.71 -24.22 8.60
C THR A 109 0.75 -24.68 8.75
N ALA A 110 1.05 -25.95 8.40
CA ALA A 110 2.41 -26.49 8.53
C ALA A 110 3.36 -25.84 7.52
N ALA A 111 2.90 -25.62 6.28
CA ALA A 111 3.67 -24.92 5.27
C ALA A 111 3.90 -23.44 5.66
N THR A 112 2.90 -22.80 6.24
CA THR A 112 3.00 -21.42 6.75
C THR A 112 4.03 -21.32 7.88
N GLU A 113 3.95 -22.19 8.88
CA GLU A 113 4.93 -22.25 9.98
C GLU A 113 6.36 -22.45 9.45
N LYS A 114 6.51 -23.41 8.53
CA LYS A 114 7.81 -23.70 7.91
C LYS A 114 8.37 -22.46 7.17
N ALA A 115 7.54 -21.80 6.38
CA ALA A 115 7.97 -20.63 5.62
C ALA A 115 8.38 -19.45 6.51
N ILE A 116 7.66 -19.22 7.61
CA ILE A 116 8.04 -18.21 8.61
C ILE A 116 9.39 -18.57 9.26
N LYS A 117 9.57 -19.83 9.67
CA LYS A 117 10.84 -20.29 10.25
C LYS A 117 12.01 -20.12 9.28
N GLU A 118 11.83 -20.45 8.02
CA GLU A 118 12.85 -20.25 7.00
C GLU A 118 13.23 -18.78 6.88
N CYS A 119 12.26 -17.85 6.86
CA CYS A 119 12.56 -16.41 6.87
C CYS A 119 13.36 -15.99 8.12
N ILE A 120 13.01 -16.53 9.29
CA ILE A 120 13.73 -16.26 10.55
C ILE A 120 15.16 -16.80 10.47
N ASP A 121 15.36 -18.03 10.04
CA ASP A 121 16.64 -18.69 9.91
C ASP A 121 17.54 -17.97 8.89
N ASP A 122 16.95 -17.40 7.85
CA ASP A 122 17.62 -16.57 6.85
C ASP A 122 17.92 -15.14 7.35
N GLY A 123 17.52 -14.82 8.57
CA GLY A 123 17.86 -13.57 9.25
C GLY A 123 16.89 -12.43 9.02
N CYS A 124 15.67 -12.70 8.52
CA CYS A 124 14.64 -11.67 8.41
C CYS A 124 14.35 -11.05 9.79
N LYS A 125 14.25 -9.73 9.82
CA LYS A 125 13.93 -8.93 11.01
C LYS A 125 12.47 -8.51 11.06
N MET A 126 11.81 -8.57 9.91
CA MET A 126 10.39 -8.29 9.75
C MET A 126 9.80 -9.28 8.76
N ILE A 127 8.58 -9.77 9.03
CA ILE A 127 7.89 -10.73 8.17
C ILE A 127 6.46 -10.27 7.97
N PHE A 128 6.08 -10.06 6.71
CA PHE A 128 4.71 -9.76 6.31
C PHE A 128 4.00 -11.04 5.85
N THR A 129 2.91 -11.37 6.52
CA THR A 129 2.02 -12.46 6.15
C THR A 129 0.74 -11.89 5.57
N THR A 130 0.59 -11.95 4.24
CA THR A 130 -0.40 -11.12 3.52
C THR A 130 -1.79 -11.74 3.38
N SER A 131 -2.12 -12.81 4.11
CA SER A 131 -3.45 -13.41 4.09
C SER A 131 -4.03 -13.65 5.48
N TRP A 132 -5.35 -13.62 5.55
CA TRP A 132 -6.11 -13.96 6.75
C TRP A 132 -5.80 -15.38 7.23
N GLY A 133 -5.60 -16.33 6.32
CA GLY A 133 -5.32 -17.73 6.67
C GLY A 133 -4.00 -17.93 7.42
N TYR A 134 -3.07 -16.97 7.33
CA TYR A 134 -1.80 -17.03 8.08
C TYR A 134 -1.90 -16.53 9.53
N MET A 135 -3.02 -15.91 9.93
CA MET A 135 -3.13 -15.11 11.14
C MET A 135 -2.78 -15.89 12.42
N GLU A 136 -3.35 -17.07 12.62
CA GLU A 136 -3.12 -17.88 13.83
C GLU A 136 -1.65 -18.31 13.91
N THR A 137 -1.13 -18.87 12.83
CA THR A 137 0.28 -19.31 12.76
C THR A 137 1.23 -18.14 12.97
N THR A 138 0.93 -16.97 12.40
CA THR A 138 1.75 -15.77 12.59
C THR A 138 1.78 -15.34 14.06
N ALA A 139 0.64 -15.35 14.74
CA ALA A 139 0.56 -15.02 16.16
C ALA A 139 1.37 -15.99 17.02
N GLU A 140 1.26 -17.30 16.77
CA GLU A 140 2.03 -18.32 17.49
C GLU A 140 3.54 -18.18 17.27
N MET A 141 3.93 -17.84 16.03
CA MET A 141 5.34 -17.63 15.69
C MET A 141 5.90 -16.35 16.32
N ALA A 142 5.12 -15.27 16.37
CA ALA A 142 5.51 -14.03 17.04
C ALA A 142 5.75 -14.21 18.54
N GLU A 143 4.98 -15.08 19.22
CA GLU A 143 5.21 -15.43 20.62
C GLU A 143 6.52 -16.21 20.81
N GLN A 144 6.88 -17.06 19.85
CA GLN A 144 8.11 -17.87 19.91
C GLN A 144 9.38 -17.08 19.54
N TYR A 145 9.24 -16.08 18.68
CA TYR A 145 10.34 -15.28 18.13
C TYR A 145 10.12 -13.77 18.34
N PRO A 146 10.12 -13.30 19.59
CA PRO A 146 9.76 -11.91 19.92
C PRO A 146 10.75 -10.86 19.37
N ASP A 147 11.91 -11.26 18.89
CA ASP A 147 12.90 -10.38 18.28
C ASP A 147 12.65 -10.13 16.78
N VAL A 148 11.65 -10.79 16.19
CA VAL A 148 11.23 -10.62 14.80
C VAL A 148 9.83 -9.98 14.78
N THR A 149 9.68 -8.96 13.95
CA THR A 149 8.42 -8.20 13.82
C THR A 149 7.56 -8.69 12.67
#